data_da9ddf69cf626683c3c64a272b07a54f
#
_entry.id   da9ddf69cf626683c3c64a272b07a54f
#
_cell.length_a   1.000
_cell.length_b   1.000
_cell.length_c   1.000
_cell.angle_alpha   90.00
_cell.angle_beta   90.00
_cell.angle_gamma   90.00
#
_symmetry.space_group_name_H-M   'P 1'
#
loop_
_entity.id
_entity.type
_entity.pdbx_description
1 polymer ?
#
loop_
_entity_poly.entity_id
_entity_poly.type
_entity_poly.pdbx_seq_one_letter_code
_entity_poly.pdbx_strand_id
1 'polypeptide(L)'
;MDTGHSSQPNSSSGQPDQHGWRPLSRIERRVLGVMVEKSKTTPDIYPMTVNAITTASNQKNNRNPQMQLNADDVEVALTDLRDSGVVTEIHGDGRSLKFKHHLYDWLGVDRVELAVLAELFLRGEQSIGDLRGRTSRMEKIADLAALKPVLAGLLQKDLVIALTPPGRGQMVTHNLYQPEQRVKLQRQYGGGAAASVAADQPFDSADVETTKMPADQVMTDDSVQPTLADHQARLMELEGQLTVLKERVTRLENLLD
;
A
#
# COMPACT_ATOMS: atom_id res chain seq x y z
N MET A 1 34.01 28.39 40.34
CA MET A 1 32.59 27.99 40.29
C MET A 1 32.19 28.04 38.82
N ASP A 2 32.35 26.90 38.21
CA ASP A 2 32.15 26.77 36.76
C ASP A 2 31.00 25.78 36.58
N THR A 3 29.84 26.25 36.08
CA THR A 3 28.66 25.46 35.88
C THR A 3 28.57 25.07 34.40
N GLY A 4 29.15 23.94 34.07
CA GLY A 4 29.03 23.31 32.75
C GLY A 4 27.59 22.91 32.45
N HIS A 5 27.00 23.51 31.45
CA HIS A 5 25.71 23.17 30.88
C HIS A 5 25.92 22.08 29.84
N SER A 6 25.70 20.82 30.23
CA SER A 6 25.73 19.70 29.30
C SER A 6 24.39 19.61 28.57
N SER A 7 24.36 20.03 27.31
CA SER A 7 23.27 19.74 26.38
C SER A 7 23.32 18.26 25.98
N GLN A 8 22.38 17.46 26.47
CA GLN A 8 22.19 16.11 26.00
C GLN A 8 21.51 16.12 24.61
N PRO A 9 22.01 15.37 23.64
CA PRO A 9 21.29 15.14 22.40
C PRO A 9 20.09 14.21 22.67
N ASN A 10 18.92 14.68 22.27
CA ASN A 10 17.65 13.96 22.35
C ASN A 10 17.67 12.80 21.34
N SER A 11 18.20 11.65 21.72
CA SER A 11 18.12 10.42 20.95
C SER A 11 16.74 9.81 21.18
N SER A 12 15.83 10.04 20.25
CA SER A 12 14.62 9.24 20.11
C SER A 12 15.03 7.83 19.73
N SER A 13 15.24 6.98 20.76
CA SER A 13 15.50 5.55 20.63
C SER A 13 14.24 4.88 20.08
N GLY A 14 14.14 4.76 18.75
CA GLY A 14 13.28 3.77 18.12
C GLY A 14 13.75 2.39 18.57
N GLN A 15 12.89 1.63 19.23
CA GLN A 15 13.14 0.21 19.50
C GLN A 15 13.44 -0.47 18.15
N PRO A 16 14.45 -1.37 18.09
CA PRO A 16 14.71 -2.14 16.87
C PRO A 16 13.47 -3.00 16.60
N ASP A 17 12.83 -2.74 15.46
CA ASP A 17 11.70 -3.52 14.99
C ASP A 17 12.08 -5.00 14.89
N GLN A 18 11.28 -5.88 15.51
CA GLN A 18 11.50 -7.33 15.60
C GLN A 18 11.50 -8.02 14.22
N HIS A 19 11.29 -7.30 13.13
CA HIS A 19 11.02 -7.85 11.79
C HIS A 19 12.15 -7.67 10.77
N GLY A 20 13.27 -7.02 11.10
CA GLY A 20 14.38 -6.82 10.16
C GLY A 20 14.10 -5.86 8.98
N TRP A 21 12.87 -5.34 8.84
CA TRP A 21 12.47 -4.32 7.86
C TRP A 21 11.90 -3.09 8.57
N ARG A 22 11.95 -1.94 7.91
CA ARG A 22 11.42 -0.67 8.41
C ARG A 22 10.18 -0.21 7.66
N PRO A 23 9.36 0.66 8.27
CA PRO A 23 8.31 1.36 7.53
C PRO A 23 8.89 2.14 6.35
N LEU A 24 8.14 2.17 5.25
CA LEU A 24 8.51 2.85 4.02
C LEU A 24 7.62 4.08 3.79
N SER A 25 8.20 5.15 3.29
CA SER A 25 7.45 6.31 2.83
C SER A 25 6.61 5.95 1.59
N ARG A 26 5.66 6.80 1.25
CA ARG A 26 4.80 6.60 0.07
C ARG A 26 5.60 6.57 -1.24
N ILE A 27 6.65 7.37 -1.33
CA ILE A 27 7.51 7.44 -2.51
C ILE A 27 8.38 6.19 -2.59
N GLU A 28 8.99 5.76 -1.48
CA GLU A 28 9.78 4.53 -1.43
C GLU A 28 8.97 3.30 -1.87
N ARG A 29 7.73 3.15 -1.36
CA ARG A 29 6.85 2.05 -1.80
C ARG A 29 6.56 2.10 -3.30
N ARG A 30 6.30 3.30 -3.85
CA ARG A 30 6.09 3.46 -5.28
C ARG A 30 7.33 3.09 -6.08
N VAL A 31 8.49 3.57 -5.69
CA VAL A 31 9.78 3.27 -6.33
C VAL A 31 10.05 1.77 -6.31
N LEU A 32 9.94 1.12 -5.16
CA LEU A 32 10.16 -0.32 -5.01
C LEU A 32 9.15 -1.15 -5.81
N GLY A 33 7.87 -0.80 -5.74
CA GLY A 33 6.83 -1.47 -6.52
C GLY A 33 7.10 -1.40 -8.02
N VAL A 34 7.53 -0.24 -8.52
CA VAL A 34 7.94 -0.05 -9.93
C VAL A 34 9.15 -0.88 -10.28
N MET A 35 10.19 -0.88 -9.45
CA MET A 35 11.41 -1.64 -9.71
C MET A 35 11.13 -3.15 -9.80
N VAL A 36 10.31 -3.69 -8.89
CA VAL A 36 9.87 -5.09 -8.94
C VAL A 36 9.01 -5.37 -10.17
N GLU A 37 8.02 -4.52 -10.45
CA GLU A 37 7.17 -4.68 -11.64
C GLU A 37 8.02 -4.74 -12.90
N LYS A 38 8.95 -3.81 -13.10
CA LYS A 38 9.77 -3.74 -14.31
C LYS A 38 10.79 -4.87 -14.39
N SER A 39 11.36 -5.31 -13.29
CA SER A 39 12.24 -6.49 -13.28
C SER A 39 11.54 -7.78 -13.73
N LYS A 40 10.21 -7.88 -13.53
CA LYS A 40 9.40 -9.04 -13.92
C LYS A 40 8.74 -8.91 -15.29
N THR A 41 8.32 -7.70 -15.68
CA THR A 41 7.53 -7.51 -16.92
C THR A 41 8.36 -7.00 -18.09
N THR A 42 9.45 -6.32 -17.84
CA THR A 42 10.35 -5.75 -18.86
C THR A 42 11.82 -5.86 -18.40
N PRO A 43 12.37 -7.07 -18.28
CA PRO A 43 13.70 -7.28 -17.71
C PRO A 43 14.82 -6.58 -18.51
N ASP A 44 14.63 -6.33 -19.79
CA ASP A 44 15.63 -5.66 -20.66
C ASP A 44 15.93 -4.22 -20.23
N ILE A 45 14.98 -3.54 -19.55
CA ILE A 45 15.19 -2.18 -19.02
C ILE A 45 15.65 -2.16 -17.56
N TYR A 46 15.86 -3.33 -16.97
CA TYR A 46 16.30 -3.49 -15.57
C TYR A 46 17.78 -3.92 -15.54
N PRO A 47 18.64 -3.34 -14.70
CA PRO A 47 18.44 -2.27 -13.69
C PRO A 47 18.06 -0.91 -14.28
N MET A 48 17.35 -0.08 -13.50
CA MET A 48 16.69 1.14 -13.97
C MET A 48 17.45 2.41 -13.59
N THR A 49 17.43 3.42 -14.48
CA THR A 49 17.90 4.77 -14.16
C THR A 49 16.84 5.56 -13.38
N VAL A 50 17.23 6.67 -12.71
CA VAL A 50 16.30 7.59 -12.03
C VAL A 50 15.16 8.02 -12.96
N ASN A 51 15.48 8.47 -14.17
CA ASN A 51 14.46 8.90 -15.14
C ASN A 51 13.49 7.78 -15.53
N ALA A 52 13.96 6.55 -15.70
CA ALA A 52 13.11 5.40 -15.99
C ALA A 52 12.18 5.07 -14.80
N ILE A 53 12.68 5.15 -13.57
CA ILE A 53 11.89 4.95 -12.34
C ILE A 53 10.86 6.06 -12.19
N THR A 54 11.23 7.33 -12.39
CA THR A 54 10.33 8.49 -12.33
C THR A 54 9.19 8.34 -13.33
N THR A 55 9.51 8.09 -14.60
CA THR A 55 8.52 7.87 -15.66
C THR A 55 7.56 6.72 -15.33
N ALA A 56 8.11 5.59 -14.88
CA ALA A 56 7.31 4.42 -14.52
C ALA A 56 6.48 4.63 -13.26
N SER A 57 6.94 5.46 -12.30
CA SER A 57 6.19 5.83 -11.08
C SER A 57 4.97 6.67 -11.39
N ASN A 58 5.05 7.54 -12.39
CA ASN A 58 4.01 8.48 -12.81
C ASN A 58 3.02 7.90 -13.85
N GLN A 59 3.15 6.62 -14.21
CA GLN A 59 2.22 5.98 -15.14
C GLN A 59 0.76 6.12 -14.65
N LYS A 60 -0.17 6.42 -15.58
CA LYS A 60 -1.59 6.55 -15.25
C LYS A 60 -2.25 5.21 -14.91
N ASN A 61 -1.76 4.14 -15.51
CA ASN A 61 -2.30 2.79 -15.33
C ASN A 61 -1.51 2.02 -14.25
N ASN A 62 -2.21 1.14 -13.55
CA ASN A 62 -1.62 0.25 -12.52
C ASN A 62 -0.96 1.00 -11.35
N ARG A 63 -1.42 2.22 -11.05
CA ARG A 63 -0.97 3.05 -9.92
C ARG A 63 -2.17 3.59 -9.17
N ASN A 64 -2.17 3.43 -7.86
CA ASN A 64 -3.16 4.04 -6.97
C ASN A 64 -2.48 4.45 -5.65
N PRO A 65 -2.59 5.69 -5.26
CA PRO A 65 -3.08 6.82 -6.04
C PRO A 65 -2.08 7.20 -7.15
N GLN A 66 -2.55 7.93 -8.14
CA GLN A 66 -1.66 8.55 -9.13
C GLN A 66 -0.74 9.55 -8.43
N MET A 67 0.51 9.61 -8.86
CA MET A 67 1.53 10.51 -8.32
C MET A 67 2.16 11.29 -9.48
N GLN A 68 2.73 12.44 -9.17
CA GLN A 68 3.50 13.29 -10.08
C GLN A 68 4.84 13.57 -9.41
N LEU A 69 5.74 12.57 -9.45
CA LEU A 69 7.07 12.66 -8.89
C LEU A 69 8.01 13.32 -9.89
N ASN A 70 8.92 14.15 -9.42
CA ASN A 70 10.06 14.62 -10.19
C ASN A 70 11.29 13.71 -9.94
N ALA A 71 12.41 13.98 -10.62
CA ALA A 71 13.63 13.20 -10.47
C ALA A 71 14.20 13.29 -9.05
N ASP A 72 14.17 14.48 -8.46
CA ASP A 72 14.72 14.74 -7.12
C ASP A 72 13.96 13.94 -6.05
N ASP A 73 12.61 13.87 -6.15
CA ASP A 73 11.79 13.04 -5.26
C ASP A 73 12.22 11.56 -5.28
N VAL A 74 12.54 11.06 -6.47
CA VAL A 74 12.97 9.67 -6.68
C VAL A 74 14.40 9.46 -6.20
N GLU A 75 15.30 10.42 -6.41
CA GLU A 75 16.69 10.36 -5.94
C GLU A 75 16.76 10.33 -4.42
N VAL A 76 15.99 11.17 -3.73
CA VAL A 76 15.89 11.15 -2.26
C VAL A 76 15.42 9.77 -1.78
N ALA A 77 14.35 9.23 -2.35
CA ALA A 77 13.85 7.92 -1.98
C ALA A 77 14.87 6.80 -2.26
N LEU A 78 15.60 6.86 -3.37
CA LEU A 78 16.64 5.88 -3.70
C LEU A 78 17.83 5.98 -2.75
N THR A 79 18.18 7.17 -2.28
CA THR A 79 19.22 7.37 -1.27
C THR A 79 18.84 6.71 0.04
N ASP A 80 17.63 6.97 0.56
CA ASP A 80 17.12 6.37 1.80
C ASP A 80 17.05 4.83 1.72
N LEU A 81 16.64 4.31 0.54
CA LEU A 81 16.57 2.89 0.27
C LEU A 81 17.95 2.24 0.15
N ARG A 82 18.93 2.94 -0.42
CA ARG A 82 20.32 2.49 -0.49
C ARG A 82 20.94 2.43 0.89
N ASP A 83 20.77 3.47 1.69
CA ASP A 83 21.30 3.54 3.06
C ASP A 83 20.71 2.44 3.97
N SER A 84 19.50 1.97 3.64
CA SER A 84 18.84 0.82 4.28
C SER A 84 19.21 -0.54 3.64
N GLY A 85 20.10 -0.59 2.65
CA GLY A 85 20.49 -1.83 1.96
C GLY A 85 19.43 -2.46 1.04
N VAL A 86 18.31 -1.76 0.81
CA VAL A 86 17.19 -2.26 -0.02
C VAL A 86 17.46 -2.13 -1.50
N VAL A 87 18.27 -1.14 -1.88
CA VAL A 87 18.65 -0.84 -3.26
C VAL A 87 20.16 -0.66 -3.37
N THR A 88 20.73 -1.07 -4.50
CA THR A 88 22.16 -0.84 -4.82
C THR A 88 22.27 -0.07 -6.12
N GLU A 89 23.23 0.83 -6.16
CA GLU A 89 23.68 1.48 -7.40
C GLU A 89 24.56 0.54 -8.21
N ILE A 90 24.35 0.52 -9.51
CA ILE A 90 25.16 -0.23 -10.45
C ILE A 90 25.73 0.73 -11.49
N HIS A 91 27.06 0.76 -11.58
CA HIS A 91 27.78 1.44 -12.63
C HIS A 91 27.88 0.48 -13.82
N GLY A 92 27.17 0.79 -14.91
CA GLY A 92 27.28 0.04 -16.17
C GLY A 92 28.32 0.68 -17.09
N ASP A 93 28.52 0.10 -18.31
CA ASP A 93 29.39 0.66 -19.32
C ASP A 93 28.96 2.02 -19.87
N GLY A 94 27.79 2.54 -19.41
CA GLY A 94 27.25 3.87 -19.75
C GLY A 94 27.46 4.89 -18.64
N ARG A 95 27.30 6.19 -19.00
CA ARG A 95 27.43 7.33 -18.06
C ARG A 95 26.31 7.44 -17.02
N SER A 96 25.26 6.63 -17.09
CA SER A 96 24.09 6.75 -16.23
C SER A 96 24.10 5.70 -15.14
N LEU A 97 23.93 6.15 -13.89
CA LEU A 97 23.70 5.29 -12.73
C LEU A 97 22.40 4.51 -12.90
N LYS A 98 22.44 3.23 -12.57
CA LYS A 98 21.27 2.35 -12.53
C LYS A 98 21.08 1.76 -11.15
N PHE A 99 19.86 1.39 -10.82
CA PHE A 99 19.48 0.90 -9.50
C PHE A 99 18.86 -0.48 -9.59
N LYS A 100 19.23 -1.35 -8.62
CA LYS A 100 18.75 -2.71 -8.47
C LYS A 100 18.20 -2.91 -7.04
N HIS A 101 17.04 -3.53 -6.89
CA HIS A 101 16.47 -3.86 -5.57
C HIS A 101 16.99 -5.19 -5.03
N HIS A 102 17.01 -5.33 -3.69
CA HIS A 102 17.35 -6.53 -2.93
C HIS A 102 16.18 -7.00 -2.04
N LEU A 103 14.95 -6.75 -2.48
CA LEU A 103 13.74 -7.01 -1.69
C LEU A 103 13.52 -8.49 -1.35
N TYR A 104 14.06 -9.42 -2.15
CA TYR A 104 13.98 -10.84 -1.84
C TYR A 104 14.64 -11.16 -0.50
N ASP A 105 15.87 -10.69 -0.33
CA ASP A 105 16.66 -10.91 0.87
C ASP A 105 16.17 -10.02 2.02
N TRP A 106 15.86 -8.75 1.72
CA TRP A 106 15.46 -7.77 2.72
C TRP A 106 14.13 -8.11 3.40
N LEU A 107 13.17 -8.70 2.67
CA LEU A 107 11.86 -9.12 3.19
C LEU A 107 11.78 -10.63 3.47
N GLY A 108 12.78 -11.42 3.08
CA GLY A 108 12.74 -12.88 3.20
C GLY A 108 11.59 -13.52 2.42
N VAL A 109 11.35 -13.08 1.17
CA VAL A 109 10.19 -13.47 0.36
C VAL A 109 10.60 -14.20 -0.92
N ASP A 110 9.70 -15.05 -1.41
CA ASP A 110 9.86 -15.72 -2.70
C ASP A 110 9.36 -14.86 -3.89
N ARG A 111 9.43 -15.43 -5.10
CA ARG A 111 9.05 -14.75 -6.34
C ARG A 111 7.58 -14.34 -6.40
N VAL A 112 6.68 -15.18 -5.89
CA VAL A 112 5.23 -14.96 -5.91
C VAL A 112 4.85 -13.97 -4.81
N GLU A 113 5.38 -14.16 -3.62
CA GLU A 113 5.22 -13.25 -2.48
C GLU A 113 5.65 -11.83 -2.83
N LEU A 114 6.83 -11.68 -3.49
CA LEU A 114 7.32 -10.37 -3.91
C LEU A 114 6.41 -9.71 -4.97
N ALA A 115 5.85 -10.49 -5.89
CA ALA A 115 4.90 -9.96 -6.88
C ALA A 115 3.60 -9.46 -6.23
N VAL A 116 3.10 -10.17 -5.22
CA VAL A 116 1.94 -9.75 -4.40
C VAL A 116 2.26 -8.44 -3.67
N LEU A 117 3.40 -8.36 -2.99
CA LEU A 117 3.82 -7.13 -2.30
C LEU A 117 4.01 -5.95 -3.25
N ALA A 118 4.61 -6.18 -4.42
CA ALA A 118 4.79 -5.12 -5.43
C ALA A 118 3.46 -4.56 -5.92
N GLU A 119 2.45 -5.41 -6.14
CA GLU A 119 1.11 -4.97 -6.50
C GLU A 119 0.48 -4.13 -5.38
N LEU A 120 0.64 -4.53 -4.11
CA LEU A 120 0.18 -3.77 -2.95
C LEU A 120 0.95 -2.45 -2.76
N PHE A 121 2.24 -2.39 -3.07
CA PHE A 121 3.02 -1.14 -3.06
C PHE A 121 2.56 -0.16 -4.14
N LEU A 122 2.14 -0.66 -5.28
CA LEU A 122 1.68 0.15 -6.41
C LEU A 122 0.26 0.68 -6.23
N ARG A 123 -0.61 -0.04 -5.51
CA ARG A 123 -2.04 0.26 -5.46
C ARG A 123 -2.66 0.35 -4.06
N GLY A 124 -1.93 -0.06 -3.01
CA GLY A 124 -2.48 -0.09 -1.66
C GLY A 124 -3.44 -1.24 -1.44
N GLU A 125 -4.48 -0.98 -0.67
CA GLU A 125 -5.50 -1.95 -0.29
C GLU A 125 -6.30 -2.48 -1.50
N GLN A 126 -6.54 -3.79 -1.52
CA GLN A 126 -7.24 -4.48 -2.60
C GLN A 126 -8.03 -5.67 -2.09
N SER A 127 -9.10 -6.04 -2.79
CA SER A 127 -9.74 -7.33 -2.59
C SER A 127 -8.79 -8.47 -3.03
N ILE A 128 -8.90 -9.64 -2.39
CA ILE A 128 -8.08 -10.80 -2.76
C ILE A 128 -8.29 -11.19 -4.24
N GLY A 129 -9.52 -11.02 -4.75
CA GLY A 129 -9.84 -11.28 -6.16
C GLY A 129 -9.11 -10.35 -7.13
N ASP A 130 -9.15 -9.04 -6.86
CA ASP A 130 -8.43 -8.04 -7.64
C ASP A 130 -6.92 -8.24 -7.57
N LEU A 131 -6.41 -8.46 -6.35
CA LEU A 131 -4.99 -8.69 -6.09
C LEU A 131 -4.47 -9.86 -6.93
N ARG A 132 -5.18 -11.01 -6.91
CA ARG A 132 -4.84 -12.16 -7.74
C ARG A 132 -4.78 -11.81 -9.23
N GLY A 133 -5.85 -11.18 -9.76
CA GLY A 133 -5.94 -10.82 -11.17
C GLY A 133 -4.82 -9.88 -11.62
N ARG A 134 -4.51 -8.89 -10.81
CA ARG A 134 -3.47 -7.89 -11.11
C ARG A 134 -2.06 -8.42 -10.94
N THR A 135 -1.79 -9.20 -9.91
CA THR A 135 -0.47 -9.83 -9.67
C THR A 135 -0.10 -10.78 -10.80
N SER A 136 -1.08 -11.43 -11.43
CA SER A 136 -0.86 -12.41 -12.50
C SER A 136 -0.11 -11.88 -13.73
N ARG A 137 -0.03 -10.58 -13.92
CA ARG A 137 0.80 -9.96 -14.96
C ARG A 137 2.31 -9.97 -14.63
N MET A 138 2.67 -10.05 -13.35
CA MET A 138 4.06 -10.10 -12.87
C MET A 138 4.53 -11.54 -12.58
N GLU A 139 3.63 -12.34 -12.00
CA GLU A 139 3.91 -13.74 -11.66
C GLU A 139 2.60 -14.56 -11.77
N LYS A 140 2.65 -15.69 -12.45
CA LYS A 140 1.46 -16.50 -12.74
C LYS A 140 0.85 -17.09 -11.46
N ILE A 141 -0.38 -16.70 -11.14
CA ILE A 141 -1.19 -17.25 -10.06
C ILE A 141 -2.47 -17.82 -10.70
N ALA A 142 -2.63 -19.15 -10.66
CA ALA A 142 -3.67 -19.83 -11.40
C ALA A 142 -5.09 -19.39 -10.97
N ASP A 143 -5.34 -19.42 -9.68
CA ASP A 143 -6.65 -19.14 -9.08
C ASP A 143 -6.51 -18.57 -7.65
N LEU A 144 -7.64 -18.38 -6.97
CA LEU A 144 -7.66 -17.90 -5.58
C LEU A 144 -7.13 -18.95 -4.60
N ALA A 145 -7.26 -20.25 -4.91
CA ALA A 145 -6.73 -21.31 -4.05
C ALA A 145 -5.20 -21.27 -4.04
N ALA A 146 -4.57 -20.99 -5.19
CA ALA A 146 -3.12 -20.80 -5.29
C ALA A 146 -2.61 -19.51 -4.57
N LEU A 147 -3.43 -18.45 -4.49
CA LEU A 147 -3.05 -17.23 -3.79
C LEU A 147 -3.15 -17.36 -2.26
N LYS A 148 -4.09 -18.16 -1.74
CA LYS A 148 -4.32 -18.29 -0.28
C LYS A 148 -3.06 -18.66 0.53
N PRO A 149 -2.28 -19.70 0.17
CA PRO A 149 -1.07 -20.04 0.92
C PRO A 149 0.00 -18.94 0.85
N VAL A 150 0.11 -18.23 -0.28
CA VAL A 150 1.02 -17.07 -0.42
C VAL A 150 0.64 -15.96 0.54
N LEU A 151 -0.65 -15.61 0.63
CA LEU A 151 -1.13 -14.61 1.59
C LEU A 151 -0.94 -15.07 3.04
N ALA A 152 -1.16 -16.36 3.33
CA ALA A 152 -0.93 -16.91 4.67
C ALA A 152 0.55 -16.77 5.07
N GLY A 153 1.49 -17.05 4.18
CA GLY A 153 2.93 -16.84 4.41
C GLY A 153 3.27 -15.37 4.65
N LEU A 154 2.71 -14.46 3.85
CA LEU A 154 2.93 -13.02 4.01
C LEU A 154 2.31 -12.46 5.29
N LEU A 155 1.16 -12.99 5.74
CA LEU A 155 0.55 -12.66 7.03
C LEU A 155 1.42 -13.15 8.20
N GLN A 156 1.97 -14.37 8.14
CA GLN A 156 2.90 -14.90 9.14
C GLN A 156 4.20 -14.11 9.24
N LYS A 157 4.68 -13.56 8.11
CA LYS A 157 5.85 -12.67 8.05
C LYS A 157 5.55 -11.23 8.46
N ASP A 158 4.31 -10.93 8.83
CA ASP A 158 3.82 -9.58 9.14
C ASP A 158 4.04 -8.55 8.01
N LEU A 159 4.14 -9.02 6.76
CA LEU A 159 4.32 -8.19 5.57
C LEU A 159 3.00 -7.75 4.92
N VAL A 160 1.92 -8.47 5.20
CA VAL A 160 0.54 -8.18 4.76
C VAL A 160 -0.37 -8.18 5.98
N ILE A 161 -1.37 -7.32 5.97
CA ILE A 161 -2.45 -7.28 6.96
C ILE A 161 -3.81 -7.44 6.29
N ALA A 162 -4.70 -8.16 6.96
CA ALA A 162 -6.11 -8.24 6.58
C ALA A 162 -6.85 -7.03 7.15
N LEU A 163 -7.55 -6.30 6.31
CA LEU A 163 -8.32 -5.11 6.68
C LEU A 163 -9.78 -5.46 7.02
N THR A 164 -10.28 -6.56 6.47
CA THR A 164 -11.63 -7.07 6.72
C THR A 164 -11.60 -8.56 7.06
N PRO A 165 -12.64 -9.09 7.72
CA PRO A 165 -12.71 -10.51 8.05
C PRO A 165 -12.55 -11.43 6.83
N PRO A 166 -12.10 -12.69 7.03
CA PRO A 166 -12.03 -13.68 5.97
C PRO A 166 -13.38 -13.90 5.30
N GLY A 167 -13.39 -14.01 3.96
CA GLY A 167 -14.61 -14.26 3.22
C GLY A 167 -14.58 -13.69 1.80
N ARG A 168 -15.75 -13.66 1.16
CA ARG A 168 -15.90 -13.05 -0.17
C ARG A 168 -15.65 -11.54 -0.07
N GLY A 169 -14.74 -11.03 -0.90
CA GLY A 169 -14.38 -9.61 -0.91
C GLY A 169 -13.42 -9.19 0.19
N GLN A 170 -12.78 -10.13 0.90
CA GLN A 170 -11.76 -9.80 1.90
C GLN A 170 -10.73 -8.82 1.34
N MET A 171 -10.52 -7.73 2.08
CA MET A 171 -9.54 -6.69 1.76
C MET A 171 -8.24 -6.94 2.50
N VAL A 172 -7.14 -6.79 1.79
CA VAL A 172 -5.77 -6.91 2.32
C VAL A 172 -4.90 -5.76 1.85
N THR A 173 -3.84 -5.46 2.60
CA THR A 173 -2.81 -4.52 2.18
C THR A 173 -1.45 -4.91 2.76
N HIS A 174 -0.36 -4.26 2.29
CA HIS A 174 0.97 -4.45 2.89
C HIS A 174 1.03 -3.81 4.28
N ASN A 175 1.99 -4.23 5.11
CA ASN A 175 2.18 -3.72 6.48
C ASN A 175 3.31 -2.67 6.63
N LEU A 176 3.99 -2.29 5.54
CA LEU A 176 5.13 -1.39 5.55
C LEU A 176 4.73 0.11 5.51
N TYR A 177 3.61 0.47 6.12
CA TYR A 177 3.16 1.85 6.23
C TYR A 177 3.90 2.60 7.33
N GLN A 178 4.07 3.91 7.16
CA GLN A 178 4.43 4.80 8.28
C GLN A 178 3.33 4.78 9.36
N PRO A 179 3.68 4.98 10.64
CA PRO A 179 2.72 4.87 11.75
C PRO A 179 1.43 5.66 11.56
N GLU A 180 1.51 6.91 11.07
CA GLU A 180 0.35 7.77 10.84
C GLU A 180 -0.59 7.21 9.76
N GLN A 181 -0.03 6.57 8.73
CA GLN A 181 -0.80 5.94 7.66
C GLN A 181 -1.51 4.67 8.16
N ARG A 182 -0.86 3.88 9.02
CA ARG A 182 -1.49 2.72 9.69
C ARG A 182 -2.69 3.13 10.52
N VAL A 183 -2.57 4.21 11.31
CA VAL A 183 -3.69 4.74 12.09
C VAL A 183 -4.87 5.14 11.20
N LYS A 184 -4.62 5.78 10.06
CA LYS A 184 -5.69 6.12 9.09
C LYS A 184 -6.38 4.89 8.53
N LEU A 185 -5.62 3.88 8.13
CA LEU A 185 -6.17 2.61 7.63
C LEU A 185 -6.99 1.88 8.69
N GLN A 186 -6.51 1.83 9.92
CA GLN A 186 -7.26 1.24 11.03
C GLN A 186 -8.59 1.96 11.28
N ARG A 187 -8.63 3.28 11.20
CA ARG A 187 -9.89 4.04 11.32
C ARG A 187 -10.85 3.77 10.17
N GLN A 188 -10.33 3.64 8.95
CA GLN A 188 -11.14 3.41 7.75
C GLN A 188 -11.76 2.01 7.72
N TYR A 189 -11.04 0.99 8.20
CA TYR A 189 -11.47 -0.41 8.18
C TYR A 189 -11.74 -1.00 9.57
N GLY A 190 -11.32 -0.32 10.64
CA GLY A 190 -11.30 -0.82 12.01
C GLY A 190 -12.66 -0.79 12.73
N GLY A 191 -13.73 -0.36 12.07
CA GLY A 191 -15.08 -0.49 12.60
C GLY A 191 -15.61 -1.93 12.70
N GLY A 192 -14.83 -2.93 12.20
CA GLY A 192 -15.29 -4.31 12.10
C GLY A 192 -14.33 -5.43 12.51
N ALA A 193 -13.09 -5.14 12.93
CA ALA A 193 -12.08 -6.19 13.09
C ALA A 193 -11.34 -6.21 14.44
N ALA A 194 -12.04 -5.98 15.53
CA ALA A 194 -11.51 -6.26 16.87
C ALA A 194 -12.35 -7.35 17.54
N ALA A 195 -12.49 -8.51 16.87
CA ALA A 195 -12.97 -9.73 17.56
C ALA A 195 -12.63 -10.96 16.74
N SER A 196 -11.91 -11.87 17.37
CA SER A 196 -11.80 -13.27 17.03
C SER A 196 -10.48 -13.74 16.42
N VAL A 197 -9.51 -13.87 17.29
CA VAL A 197 -8.63 -15.04 17.26
C VAL A 197 -9.22 -16.02 18.26
N ALA A 198 -10.06 -16.95 17.82
CA ALA A 198 -10.33 -18.21 18.52
C ALA A 198 -11.14 -19.18 17.67
N ALA A 199 -10.64 -20.43 17.63
CA ALA A 199 -11.37 -21.68 17.36
C ALA A 199 -11.60 -22.09 15.92
N ASP A 200 -10.68 -22.89 15.43
CA ASP A 200 -10.77 -24.24 14.88
C ASP A 200 -12.18 -24.83 14.81
N GLN A 201 -12.69 -25.07 13.58
CA GLN A 201 -13.65 -26.15 13.30
C GLN A 201 -13.46 -26.63 11.86
N PRO A 202 -13.45 -27.94 11.61
CA PRO A 202 -13.18 -28.53 10.32
C PRO A 202 -14.40 -28.44 9.39
N PHE A 203 -14.13 -28.17 8.13
CA PHE A 203 -15.14 -28.17 7.06
C PHE A 203 -15.37 -29.61 6.60
N ASP A 204 -16.54 -30.14 6.93
CA ASP A 204 -17.02 -31.42 6.45
C ASP A 204 -17.65 -31.25 5.06
N SER A 205 -17.29 -32.21 4.18
CA SER A 205 -17.75 -32.26 2.81
C SER A 205 -19.00 -33.14 2.76
N ALA A 206 -20.15 -32.62 2.38
CA ALA A 206 -21.19 -33.47 1.77
C ALA A 206 -22.28 -32.62 1.08
N ASP A 207 -22.54 -33.06 -0.13
CA ASP A 207 -23.78 -33.16 -0.89
C ASP A 207 -24.42 -31.98 -1.58
N VAL A 208 -24.30 -32.11 -2.90
CA VAL A 208 -25.10 -31.50 -3.96
C VAL A 208 -26.52 -32.10 -3.92
N GLU A 209 -27.53 -31.29 -3.70
CA GLU A 209 -28.87 -31.59 -4.19
C GLU A 209 -29.55 -30.36 -4.80
N THR A 210 -29.91 -30.57 -6.06
CA THR A 210 -30.67 -29.68 -6.91
C THR A 210 -32.12 -29.67 -6.49
N THR A 211 -32.68 -28.53 -6.05
CA THR A 211 -34.14 -28.39 -6.01
C THR A 211 -34.56 -26.99 -6.47
N LYS A 212 -35.51 -27.04 -7.40
CA LYS A 212 -36.20 -25.96 -8.11
C LYS A 212 -36.83 -24.91 -7.22
N MET A 213 -36.79 -23.67 -7.74
CA MET A 213 -37.48 -22.48 -7.22
C MET A 213 -39.03 -22.65 -7.11
N PRO A 214 -39.65 -21.84 -6.22
CA PRO A 214 -40.64 -20.92 -6.74
C PRO A 214 -40.33 -19.45 -6.37
N ALA A 215 -40.79 -18.58 -7.25
CA ALA A 215 -40.72 -17.15 -7.15
C ALA A 215 -41.67 -16.58 -6.10
N ASP A 216 -41.31 -15.38 -5.65
CA ASP A 216 -42.11 -14.39 -4.97
C ASP A 216 -41.86 -14.27 -3.45
N GLN A 217 -41.00 -13.28 -3.14
CA GLN A 217 -41.25 -12.29 -2.09
C GLN A 217 -40.15 -11.22 -2.11
N VAL A 218 -40.50 -10.09 -2.66
CA VAL A 218 -39.73 -8.83 -2.55
C VAL A 218 -39.77 -8.39 -1.10
N MET A 219 -38.66 -8.49 -0.39
CA MET A 219 -38.41 -7.73 0.83
C MET A 219 -37.41 -6.62 0.49
N THR A 220 -37.92 -5.41 0.50
CA THR A 220 -37.18 -4.16 0.41
C THR A 220 -36.32 -3.99 1.65
N ASP A 221 -35.04 -4.25 1.53
CA ASP A 221 -34.05 -3.83 2.53
C ASP A 221 -33.63 -2.39 2.20
N ASP A 222 -34.16 -1.48 3.00
CA ASP A 222 -33.93 -0.03 2.93
C ASP A 222 -32.58 0.31 3.58
N SER A 223 -31.49 -0.18 2.96
CA SER A 223 -30.13 0.27 3.29
C SER A 223 -29.93 1.64 2.63
N VAL A 224 -30.05 2.69 3.44
CA VAL A 224 -29.86 4.10 3.14
C VAL A 224 -28.61 4.33 2.29
N GLN A 225 -28.77 4.30 0.97
CA GLN A 225 -27.79 4.89 0.07
C GLN A 225 -27.98 6.41 0.12
N PRO A 226 -26.89 7.18 0.34
CA PRO A 226 -26.99 8.63 0.36
C PRO A 226 -27.62 9.12 -0.95
N THR A 227 -28.68 9.87 -0.84
CA THR A 227 -29.45 10.37 -1.99
C THR A 227 -28.64 11.42 -2.73
N LEU A 228 -29.01 11.68 -3.98
CA LEU A 228 -28.40 12.77 -4.77
C LEU A 228 -28.48 14.12 -4.04
N ALA A 229 -29.55 14.33 -3.27
CA ALA A 229 -29.73 15.50 -2.41
C ALA A 229 -28.69 15.60 -1.31
N ASP A 230 -28.32 14.48 -0.68
CA ASP A 230 -27.28 14.45 0.37
C ASP A 230 -25.90 14.78 -0.20
N HIS A 231 -25.60 14.32 -1.40
CA HIS A 231 -24.38 14.69 -2.12
C HIS A 231 -24.34 16.17 -2.49
N GLN A 232 -25.46 16.74 -2.93
CA GLN A 232 -25.57 18.17 -3.23
C GLN A 232 -25.39 19.04 -1.98
N ALA A 233 -26.02 18.67 -0.86
CA ALA A 233 -25.85 19.35 0.42
C ALA A 233 -24.40 19.33 0.89
N ARG A 234 -23.71 18.19 0.73
CA ARG A 234 -22.29 18.05 1.09
C ARG A 234 -21.35 18.88 0.22
N LEU A 235 -21.67 19.01 -1.09
CA LEU A 235 -20.93 19.88 -1.99
C LEU A 235 -21.08 21.36 -1.60
N MET A 236 -22.28 21.83 -1.29
CA MET A 236 -22.50 23.21 -0.84
C MET A 236 -21.75 23.51 0.49
N GLU A 237 -21.73 22.56 1.40
CA GLU A 237 -20.97 22.70 2.67
C GLU A 237 -19.47 22.83 2.41
N LEU A 238 -18.90 22.00 1.52
CA LEU A 238 -17.48 22.03 1.15
C LEU A 238 -17.10 23.32 0.42
N GLU A 239 -17.95 23.82 -0.46
CA GLU A 239 -17.74 25.12 -1.13
C GLU A 239 -17.72 26.26 -0.14
N GLY A 240 -18.62 26.25 0.86
CA GLY A 240 -18.63 27.22 1.95
C GLY A 240 -17.30 27.18 2.76
N GLN A 241 -16.82 26.01 3.12
CA GLN A 241 -15.54 25.83 3.83
C GLN A 241 -14.35 26.33 3.02
N LEU A 242 -14.35 26.09 1.71
CA LEU A 242 -13.33 26.58 0.77
C LEU A 242 -13.29 28.11 0.70
N THR A 243 -14.45 28.75 0.70
CA THR A 243 -14.55 30.20 0.68
C THR A 243 -13.98 30.83 1.95
N VAL A 244 -14.36 30.29 3.11
CA VAL A 244 -13.81 30.75 4.41
C VAL A 244 -12.31 30.54 4.52
N LEU A 245 -11.80 29.42 3.99
CA LEU A 245 -10.37 29.15 3.99
C LEU A 245 -9.59 30.11 3.10
N LYS A 246 -10.13 30.42 1.91
CA LYS A 246 -9.55 31.41 0.99
C LYS A 246 -9.46 32.80 1.64
N GLU A 247 -10.54 33.27 2.28
CA GLU A 247 -10.54 34.55 3.00
C GLU A 247 -9.50 34.60 4.12
N ARG A 248 -9.32 33.48 4.86
CA ARG A 248 -8.29 33.39 5.89
C ARG A 248 -6.89 33.47 5.32
N VAL A 249 -6.63 32.79 4.20
CA VAL A 249 -5.32 32.84 3.51
C VAL A 249 -5.03 34.27 3.04
N THR A 250 -5.98 34.91 2.34
CA THR A 250 -5.80 36.29 1.87
C THR A 250 -5.56 37.29 3.04
N ARG A 251 -6.24 37.07 4.18
CA ARG A 251 -6.02 37.88 5.38
C ARG A 251 -4.61 37.69 5.96
N LEU A 252 -4.10 36.45 5.93
CA LEU A 252 -2.74 36.17 6.41
C LEU A 252 -1.67 36.73 5.45
N GLU A 253 -1.91 36.62 4.15
CA GLU A 253 -1.03 37.22 3.12
C GLU A 253 -0.94 38.73 3.30
N ASN A 254 -2.06 39.45 3.51
CA ASN A 254 -2.10 40.90 3.76
C ASN A 254 -1.52 41.32 5.13
N LEU A 255 -1.21 40.39 6.03
CA LEU A 255 -0.54 40.68 7.30
C LEU A 255 0.98 40.46 7.23
N LEU A 256 1.46 39.88 6.13
CA LEU A 256 2.87 39.56 5.89
C LEU A 256 3.55 40.56 4.93
N ASP A 257 2.75 41.40 4.25
CA ASP A 257 3.17 42.58 3.47
C ASP A 257 3.16 43.84 4.36
#